data_474f90146ee8bcd69acec02e51679d82
#
_entry.id   474f90146ee8bcd69acec02e51679d82
#
_cell.length_a   1.000
_cell.length_b   1.000
_cell.length_c   1.000
_cell.angle_alpha   90.00
_cell.angle_beta   90.00
_cell.angle_gamma   90.00
#
_symmetry.space_group_name_H-M   'P 1'
#
loop_
_entity.id
_entity.type
_entity.pdbx_description
1 polymer ?
#
loop_
_entity_poly.entity_id
_entity_poly.type
_entity_poly.pdbx_seq_one_letter_code
_entity_poly.pdbx_strand_id
1 'polypeptide(L)'
;FEDIFSSMFGGGGGNVRFTTSGGADPDIDELLRQFGAAGGAGGFGGRRSRGPFGFGGFGSQPEPVKGPDVVTSATLSLRDAVAGTTVELTADGRTMTVRIPAGVHNGQKIRLRGKGRPGRDGGENGDMVITITVAKHPVYSIDGVNLRMDLPVTLKEAALGATVEVPLLDGT
;
A
#
# COMPACT_ATOMS: atom_id res chain seq x y z
N PHE A 1 9.34 16.11 -27.37
CA PHE A 1 8.03 15.98 -26.71
C PHE A 1 8.12 16.18 -25.18
N GLU A 2 9.29 16.03 -24.56
CA GLU A 2 9.46 16.20 -23.10
C GLU A 2 9.52 17.66 -22.65
N ASP A 3 9.99 18.56 -23.50
CA ASP A 3 10.13 19.99 -23.17
C ASP A 3 8.81 20.75 -23.08
N ILE A 4 7.75 20.27 -23.71
CA ILE A 4 6.42 20.91 -23.69
C ILE A 4 5.66 20.58 -22.41
N PHE A 5 5.89 19.38 -21.83
CA PHE A 5 5.19 18.92 -20.63
C PHE A 5 5.69 19.60 -19.36
N SER A 6 6.99 19.86 -19.25
CA SER A 6 7.57 20.52 -18.08
C SER A 6 7.19 22.02 -17.98
N SER A 7 6.90 22.65 -19.10
CA SER A 7 6.47 24.06 -19.16
C SER A 7 5.00 24.26 -18.75
N MET A 8 4.18 23.22 -18.85
CA MET A 8 2.74 23.31 -18.61
C MET A 8 2.32 22.89 -17.18
N PHE A 9 3.17 22.12 -16.47
CA PHE A 9 2.82 21.54 -15.16
C PHE A 9 3.77 21.91 -14.00
N GLY A 10 4.76 22.76 -14.25
CA GLY A 10 5.75 23.20 -13.25
C GLY A 10 5.32 24.46 -12.52
N GLY A 11 4.58 24.27 -11.44
CA GLY A 11 4.68 25.02 -10.18
C GLY A 11 4.43 26.51 -10.14
N GLY A 12 3.40 26.89 -9.41
CA GLY A 12 3.47 27.99 -8.42
C GLY A 12 3.49 29.42 -8.94
N GLY A 13 2.36 30.10 -8.84
CA GLY A 13 2.25 31.53 -8.52
C GLY A 13 3.17 32.49 -9.25
N GLY A 14 2.84 32.90 -10.45
CA GLY A 14 3.50 33.99 -11.13
C GLY A 14 2.67 34.53 -12.28
N ASN A 15 2.33 35.82 -12.20
CA ASN A 15 1.68 36.58 -13.26
C ASN A 15 2.34 36.32 -14.62
N VAL A 16 1.67 35.58 -15.48
CA VAL A 16 2.08 35.43 -16.87
C VAL A 16 1.82 36.77 -17.58
N ARG A 17 2.82 37.64 -17.63
CA ARG A 17 2.82 38.76 -18.56
C ARG A 17 3.14 38.23 -19.96
N PHE A 18 2.12 38.10 -20.75
CA PHE A 18 2.25 37.84 -22.17
C PHE A 18 2.73 39.12 -22.84
N THR A 19 4.03 39.23 -23.08
CA THR A 19 4.63 40.29 -23.93
C THR A 19 4.62 39.74 -25.36
N THR A 20 3.64 40.12 -26.12
CA THR A 20 3.64 39.98 -27.59
C THR A 20 4.64 40.99 -28.16
N SER A 21 5.85 40.55 -28.47
CA SER A 21 6.75 41.26 -29.32
C SER A 21 6.72 40.63 -30.72
N GLY A 22 5.97 41.28 -31.63
CA GLY A 22 6.13 41.34 -33.07
C GLY A 22 6.35 40.03 -33.83
N GLY A 23 5.27 39.53 -34.45
CA GLY A 23 5.34 38.49 -35.47
C GLY A 23 3.91 38.04 -35.78
N ALA A 24 3.35 38.52 -36.88
CA ALA A 24 2.00 38.22 -37.30
C ALA A 24 1.85 36.75 -37.67
N ASP A 25 1.20 35.98 -36.81
CA ASP A 25 0.56 34.72 -37.18
C ASP A 25 -0.97 34.94 -37.17
N PRO A 26 -1.63 34.88 -38.33
CA PRO A 26 -3.04 35.17 -38.47
C PRO A 26 -3.96 34.15 -37.84
N ASP A 27 -3.45 33.01 -37.41
CA ASP A 27 -4.27 31.91 -36.88
C ASP A 27 -4.72 32.09 -35.41
N ILE A 28 -4.01 32.91 -34.63
CA ILE A 28 -4.34 33.14 -33.22
C ILE A 28 -5.51 34.10 -33.07
N ASP A 29 -5.62 35.08 -33.98
CA ASP A 29 -6.75 36.03 -33.98
C ASP A 29 -8.05 35.35 -34.38
N GLU A 30 -8.00 34.37 -35.29
CA GLU A 30 -9.16 33.58 -35.71
C GLU A 30 -9.64 32.68 -34.55
N LEU A 31 -8.72 32.04 -33.81
CA LEU A 31 -9.03 31.20 -32.65
C LEU A 31 -9.59 32.02 -31.50
N LEU A 32 -9.08 33.22 -31.25
CA LEU A 32 -9.58 34.12 -30.23
C LEU A 32 -10.98 34.66 -30.57
N ARG A 33 -11.25 34.91 -31.86
CA ARG A 33 -12.58 35.27 -32.34
C ARG A 33 -13.59 34.15 -32.19
N GLN A 34 -13.17 32.92 -32.46
CA GLN A 34 -14.04 31.75 -32.34
C GLN A 34 -14.35 31.45 -30.86
N PHE A 35 -13.39 31.67 -29.96
CA PHE A 35 -13.61 31.49 -28.52
C PHE A 35 -14.30 32.69 -27.86
N GLY A 36 -14.09 33.93 -28.39
CA GLY A 36 -14.71 35.14 -27.89
C GLY A 36 -16.15 35.37 -28.39
N ALA A 37 -16.52 34.76 -29.51
CA ALA A 37 -17.89 34.92 -30.09
C ALA A 37 -18.92 33.99 -29.45
N ALA A 38 -18.50 32.99 -28.64
CA ALA A 38 -19.42 32.14 -27.88
C ALA A 38 -19.75 32.70 -26.48
N GLY A 39 -19.11 33.79 -26.05
CA GLY A 39 -19.39 34.47 -24.80
C GLY A 39 -19.82 35.91 -25.03
N GLY A 40 -21.15 36.08 -25.24
CA GLY A 40 -21.80 37.34 -25.60
C GLY A 40 -21.39 38.55 -24.75
N ALA A 41 -20.99 39.60 -25.47
CA ALA A 41 -21.00 40.97 -24.98
C ALA A 41 -22.39 41.36 -24.51
N GLY A 42 -22.50 41.69 -23.22
CA GLY A 42 -23.74 42.17 -22.61
C GLY A 42 -23.43 43.19 -21.52
N GLY A 43 -23.39 44.44 -21.89
CA GLY A 43 -23.92 45.67 -21.38
C GLY A 43 -24.11 45.79 -19.87
N PHE A 44 -23.49 46.80 -19.35
CA PHE A 44 -23.85 47.54 -18.13
C PHE A 44 -25.36 47.89 -18.17
N GLY A 45 -26.10 47.48 -17.12
CA GLY A 45 -27.46 47.97 -16.97
C GLY A 45 -28.29 47.06 -16.08
N GLY A 46 -28.52 47.52 -14.86
CA GLY A 46 -29.25 46.82 -13.81
C GLY A 46 -30.62 46.30 -14.21
N ARG A 47 -30.94 45.15 -13.65
CA ARG A 47 -32.27 44.86 -13.08
C ARG A 47 -32.22 43.43 -12.53
N ARG A 48 -32.63 43.27 -11.33
CA ARG A 48 -32.88 42.01 -10.63
C ARG A 48 -33.77 41.12 -11.52
N SER A 49 -33.21 40.16 -12.16
CA SER A 49 -33.91 39.03 -12.71
C SER A 49 -33.56 37.78 -11.92
N ARG A 50 -34.50 37.41 -11.09
CA ARG A 50 -34.53 36.16 -10.33
C ARG A 50 -34.75 35.02 -11.32
N GLY A 51 -33.70 34.64 -11.99
CA GLY A 51 -33.73 33.48 -12.90
C GLY A 51 -33.73 32.18 -12.09
N PRO A 52 -34.64 31.22 -12.39
CA PRO A 52 -34.74 29.95 -11.69
C PRO A 52 -33.76 28.89 -12.29
N PHE A 53 -32.58 29.29 -12.69
CA PHE A 53 -31.50 28.38 -13.02
C PHE A 53 -30.44 28.48 -11.91
N GLY A 54 -30.80 27.95 -10.73
CA GLY A 54 -29.84 27.49 -9.81
C GLY A 54 -29.01 26.42 -10.51
N PHE A 55 -27.82 26.80 -10.95
CA PHE A 55 -26.76 25.85 -11.28
C PHE A 55 -26.46 25.15 -9.94
N GLY A 56 -27.20 24.03 -9.73
CA GLY A 56 -26.98 23.16 -8.61
C GLY A 56 -25.52 22.78 -8.64
N GLY A 57 -24.79 23.24 -7.62
CA GLY A 57 -23.47 22.72 -7.37
C GLY A 57 -23.63 21.20 -7.36
N PHE A 58 -23.03 20.55 -8.33
CA PHE A 58 -22.73 19.13 -8.23
C PHE A 58 -21.88 19.00 -6.99
N GLY A 59 -22.52 18.73 -5.85
CA GLY A 59 -21.85 18.30 -4.66
C GLY A 59 -21.07 17.07 -5.08
N SER A 60 -19.76 17.24 -5.24
CA SER A 60 -18.85 16.11 -5.43
C SER A 60 -19.11 15.19 -4.24
N GLN A 61 -19.84 14.10 -4.48
CA GLN A 61 -19.93 13.03 -3.48
C GLN A 61 -18.49 12.65 -3.18
N PRO A 62 -18.09 12.65 -1.90
CA PRO A 62 -16.74 12.26 -1.56
C PRO A 62 -16.51 10.85 -2.13
N GLU A 63 -15.48 10.73 -2.97
CA GLU A 63 -15.13 9.44 -3.55
C GLU A 63 -14.70 8.49 -2.42
N PRO A 64 -15.15 7.23 -2.43
CA PRO A 64 -14.75 6.24 -1.45
C PRO A 64 -13.23 6.06 -1.47
N VAL A 65 -12.57 6.41 -0.39
CA VAL A 65 -11.10 6.28 -0.28
C VAL A 65 -10.77 5.03 0.53
N LYS A 66 -9.98 4.12 -0.07
CA LYS A 66 -9.51 2.92 0.59
C LYS A 66 -8.66 3.29 1.81
N GLY A 67 -8.85 2.57 2.91
CA GLY A 67 -8.07 2.75 4.14
C GLY A 67 -6.59 2.39 3.94
N PRO A 68 -5.69 2.97 4.74
CA PRO A 68 -4.27 2.66 4.68
C PRO A 68 -3.99 1.24 5.18
N ASP A 69 -2.97 0.63 4.57
CA ASP A 69 -2.48 -0.68 4.98
C ASP A 69 -1.74 -0.61 6.32
N VAL A 70 -1.80 -1.69 7.09
CA VAL A 70 -1.13 -1.83 8.39
C VAL A 70 -0.04 -2.88 8.28
N VAL A 71 1.17 -2.56 8.74
CA VAL A 71 2.29 -3.50 8.79
C VAL A 71 2.54 -3.87 10.25
N THR A 72 2.62 -5.17 10.53
CA THR A 72 2.92 -5.69 11.86
C THR A 72 3.88 -6.88 11.76
N SER A 73 4.42 -7.34 12.90
CA SER A 73 5.27 -8.52 12.98
C SER A 73 4.72 -9.50 13.99
N ALA A 74 4.90 -10.79 13.72
CA ALA A 74 4.57 -11.87 14.64
C ALA A 74 5.81 -12.73 14.88
N THR A 75 6.14 -12.98 16.15
CA THR A 75 7.21 -13.89 16.53
C THR A 75 6.63 -15.23 16.89
N LEU A 76 7.09 -16.29 16.24
CA LEU A 76 6.63 -17.67 16.42
C LEU A 76 7.76 -18.54 16.94
N SER A 77 7.43 -19.57 17.71
CA SER A 77 8.38 -20.66 17.97
C SER A 77 8.61 -21.47 16.69
N LEU A 78 9.73 -22.19 16.62
CA LEU A 78 10.00 -23.09 15.50
C LEU A 78 8.90 -24.16 15.34
N ARG A 79 8.41 -24.69 16.45
CA ARG A 79 7.34 -25.68 16.47
C ARG A 79 6.05 -25.12 15.86
N ASP A 80 5.66 -23.91 16.26
CA ASP A 80 4.46 -23.26 15.75
C ASP A 80 4.59 -22.89 14.28
N ALA A 81 5.80 -22.52 13.83
CA ALA A 81 6.07 -22.22 12.44
C ALA A 81 5.93 -23.47 11.53
N VAL A 82 6.32 -24.64 12.03
CA VAL A 82 6.22 -25.91 11.29
C VAL A 82 4.79 -26.46 11.33
N ALA A 83 4.15 -26.47 12.50
CA ALA A 83 2.80 -27.04 12.68
C ALA A 83 1.69 -26.12 12.18
N GLY A 84 1.97 -24.81 12.11
CA GLY A 84 0.94 -23.79 11.96
C GLY A 84 0.25 -23.48 13.27
N THR A 85 -0.12 -22.24 13.47
CA THR A 85 -0.72 -21.80 14.71
C THR A 85 -1.70 -20.66 14.50
N THR A 86 -2.46 -20.36 15.53
CA THR A 86 -3.34 -19.21 15.59
C THR A 86 -2.76 -18.23 16.58
N VAL A 87 -2.46 -17.01 16.15
CA VAL A 87 -1.89 -15.96 17.00
C VAL A 87 -2.83 -14.78 17.11
N GLU A 88 -2.82 -14.19 18.29
CA GLU A 88 -3.48 -12.90 18.52
C GLU A 88 -2.49 -11.77 18.29
N LEU A 89 -2.84 -10.88 17.38
CA LEU A 89 -2.04 -9.71 17.03
C LEU A 89 -2.79 -8.46 17.43
N THR A 90 -2.10 -7.57 18.11
CA THR A 90 -2.61 -6.23 18.39
C THR A 90 -1.96 -5.26 17.41
N ALA A 91 -2.78 -4.66 16.56
CA ALA A 91 -2.35 -3.64 15.64
C ALA A 91 -3.35 -2.47 15.69
N ASP A 92 -2.84 -1.25 15.77
CA ASP A 92 -3.67 -0.03 15.85
C ASP A 92 -4.71 -0.05 17.01
N GLY A 93 -4.38 -0.66 18.15
CA GLY A 93 -5.28 -0.78 19.29
C GLY A 93 -6.41 -1.80 19.11
N ARG A 94 -6.40 -2.58 18.04
CA ARG A 94 -7.35 -3.67 17.79
C ARG A 94 -6.64 -5.01 17.91
N THR A 95 -7.18 -5.90 18.72
CA THR A 95 -6.71 -7.28 18.81
C THR A 95 -7.48 -8.12 17.81
N MET A 96 -6.76 -8.88 17.01
CA MET A 96 -7.36 -9.81 16.06
C MET A 96 -6.65 -11.15 16.08
N THR A 97 -7.42 -12.18 15.88
CA THR A 97 -6.93 -13.55 15.80
C THR A 97 -6.62 -13.89 14.35
N VAL A 98 -5.39 -14.31 14.09
CA VAL A 98 -4.90 -14.66 12.75
C VAL A 98 -4.40 -16.09 12.73
N ARG A 99 -4.87 -16.86 11.75
CA ARG A 99 -4.38 -18.22 11.53
C ARG A 99 -3.17 -18.16 10.60
N ILE A 100 -2.04 -18.66 11.08
CA ILE A 100 -0.79 -18.80 10.31
C ILE A 100 -0.71 -20.23 9.79
N PRO A 101 -0.50 -20.42 8.48
CA PRO A 101 -0.37 -21.76 7.90
C PRO A 101 0.89 -22.46 8.39
N ALA A 102 0.91 -23.79 8.28
CA ALA A 102 2.09 -24.60 8.56
C ALA A 102 3.20 -24.35 7.52
N GLY A 103 4.46 -24.46 7.93
CA GLY A 103 5.61 -24.33 7.06
C GLY A 103 6.01 -22.90 6.71
N VAL A 104 5.67 -21.93 7.56
CA VAL A 104 6.10 -20.53 7.35
C VAL A 104 7.59 -20.35 7.65
N HIS A 105 8.23 -19.50 6.86
CA HIS A 105 9.66 -19.20 6.98
C HIS A 105 9.91 -17.88 7.70
N ASN A 106 11.13 -17.75 8.24
CA ASN A 106 11.57 -16.49 8.82
C ASN A 106 11.60 -15.37 7.75
N GLY A 107 11.02 -14.22 8.08
CA GLY A 107 10.90 -13.09 7.16
C GLY A 107 9.74 -13.20 6.15
N GLN A 108 8.96 -14.27 6.17
CA GLN A 108 7.80 -14.44 5.30
C GLN A 108 6.74 -13.39 5.61
N LYS A 109 6.17 -12.80 4.56
CA LYS A 109 5.09 -11.81 4.66
C LYS A 109 3.75 -12.45 4.31
N ILE A 110 2.78 -12.30 5.21
CA ILE A 110 1.41 -12.77 5.03
C ILE A 110 0.51 -11.54 4.90
N ARG A 111 -0.24 -11.45 3.80
CA ARG A 111 -1.18 -10.35 3.56
C ARG A 111 -2.59 -10.80 3.89
N LEU A 112 -3.25 -10.05 4.77
CA LEU A 112 -4.64 -10.22 5.14
C LEU A 112 -5.48 -9.09 4.54
N ARG A 113 -6.32 -9.41 3.60
CA ARG A 113 -7.16 -8.43 2.90
C ARG A 113 -8.23 -7.86 3.82
N GLY A 114 -8.44 -6.55 3.73
CA GLY A 114 -9.49 -5.85 4.48
C GLY A 114 -9.29 -5.83 6.01
N LYS A 115 -8.09 -6.15 6.52
CA LYS A 115 -7.73 -6.13 7.95
C LYS A 115 -6.88 -4.93 8.36
N GLY A 116 -6.64 -3.99 7.44
CA GLY A 116 -6.00 -2.71 7.70
C GLY A 116 -6.94 -1.68 8.34
N ARG A 117 -6.60 -0.42 8.22
CA ARG A 117 -7.43 0.69 8.73
C ARG A 117 -8.70 0.86 7.90
N PRO A 118 -9.78 1.36 8.51
CA PRO A 118 -11.01 1.64 7.77
C PRO A 118 -10.79 2.70 6.71
N GLY A 119 -11.46 2.53 5.57
CA GLY A 119 -11.55 3.55 4.53
C GLY A 119 -12.39 4.74 4.97
N ARG A 120 -12.35 5.81 4.19
CA ARG A 120 -13.17 7.00 4.36
C ARG A 120 -14.28 7.01 3.32
N ASP A 121 -15.37 7.70 3.65
CA ASP A 121 -16.50 7.95 2.74
C ASP A 121 -17.05 6.67 2.09
N GLY A 122 -17.13 5.59 2.86
CA GLY A 122 -17.60 4.29 2.37
C GLY A 122 -16.55 3.46 1.63
N GLY A 123 -15.28 3.89 1.63
CA GLY A 123 -14.17 3.14 1.05
C GLY A 123 -13.87 1.84 1.80
N GLU A 124 -13.30 0.87 1.10
CA GLU A 124 -12.89 -0.40 1.67
C GLU A 124 -11.76 -0.22 2.72
N ASN A 125 -11.70 -1.15 3.66
CA ASN A 125 -10.57 -1.21 4.58
C ASN A 125 -9.27 -1.48 3.83
N GLY A 126 -8.15 -0.97 4.36
CA GLY A 126 -6.81 -1.36 3.92
C GLY A 126 -6.51 -2.83 4.20
N ASP A 127 -5.34 -3.27 3.84
CA ASP A 127 -4.86 -4.61 4.10
C ASP A 127 -3.88 -4.62 5.28
N MET A 128 -3.69 -5.79 5.89
CA MET A 128 -2.67 -5.97 6.91
C MET A 128 -1.57 -6.87 6.35
N VAL A 129 -0.32 -6.46 6.51
CA VAL A 129 0.86 -7.23 6.15
C VAL A 129 1.58 -7.66 7.43
N ILE A 130 1.66 -8.97 7.66
CA ILE A 130 2.31 -9.54 8.82
C ILE A 130 3.65 -10.11 8.40
N THR A 131 4.73 -9.64 9.00
CA THR A 131 6.06 -10.22 8.81
C THR A 131 6.29 -11.28 9.91
N ILE A 132 6.53 -12.51 9.50
CA ILE A 132 6.78 -13.62 10.42
C ILE A 132 8.25 -13.64 10.83
N THR A 133 8.51 -13.68 12.14
CA THR A 133 9.84 -13.89 12.69
C THR A 133 9.82 -15.20 13.46
N VAL A 134 10.67 -16.14 13.05
CA VAL A 134 10.80 -17.42 13.75
C VAL A 134 11.91 -17.30 14.79
N ALA A 135 11.57 -17.58 16.05
CA ALA A 135 12.52 -17.58 17.15
C ALA A 135 13.58 -18.68 16.95
N LYS A 136 14.82 -18.37 17.33
CA LYS A 136 15.90 -19.37 17.28
C LYS A 136 15.60 -20.51 18.23
N HIS A 137 15.76 -21.75 17.74
CA HIS A 137 15.65 -22.95 18.55
C HIS A 137 17.04 -23.40 19.00
N PRO A 138 17.21 -23.89 20.24
CA PRO A 138 18.53 -24.26 20.76
C PRO A 138 19.19 -25.44 20.02
N VAL A 139 18.39 -26.31 19.43
CA VAL A 139 18.85 -27.56 18.78
C VAL A 139 18.72 -27.48 17.26
N TYR A 140 17.67 -26.85 16.77
CA TYR A 140 17.34 -26.84 15.34
C TYR A 140 17.53 -25.48 14.72
N SER A 141 18.00 -25.48 13.48
CA SER A 141 18.04 -24.31 12.60
C SER A 141 17.22 -24.57 11.33
N ILE A 142 16.58 -23.54 10.81
CA ILE A 142 15.84 -23.60 9.55
C ILE A 142 16.78 -23.21 8.42
N ASP A 143 16.86 -24.07 7.41
CA ASP A 143 17.56 -23.79 6.14
C ASP A 143 16.60 -24.00 4.97
N GLY A 144 15.94 -22.92 4.56
CA GLY A 144 14.88 -22.98 3.56
C GLY A 144 13.68 -23.79 4.06
N VAL A 145 13.42 -24.93 3.44
CA VAL A 145 12.36 -25.89 3.82
C VAL A 145 12.86 -27.01 4.72
N ASN A 146 14.15 -27.06 5.00
CA ASN A 146 14.78 -28.12 5.78
C ASN A 146 15.08 -27.68 7.21
N LEU A 147 15.05 -28.62 8.12
CA LEU A 147 15.56 -28.46 9.47
C LEU A 147 16.96 -29.06 9.56
N ARG A 148 17.91 -28.32 10.10
CA ARG A 148 19.25 -28.77 10.41
C ARG A 148 19.44 -28.84 11.91
N MET A 149 20.20 -29.85 12.33
CA MET A 149 20.60 -30.05 13.70
C MET A 149 22.07 -30.43 13.73
N ASP A 150 22.80 -29.87 14.65
CA ASP A 150 24.18 -30.29 14.93
C ASP A 150 24.12 -31.39 16.01
N LEU A 151 24.49 -32.61 15.59
CA LEU A 151 24.50 -33.78 16.46
C LEU A 151 25.92 -34.02 16.97
N PRO A 152 26.21 -33.81 18.27
CA PRO A 152 27.49 -34.12 18.82
C PRO A 152 27.68 -35.64 18.95
N VAL A 153 28.65 -36.19 18.26
CA VAL A 153 29.01 -37.60 18.34
C VAL A 153 30.47 -37.76 18.77
N THR A 154 30.76 -38.82 19.49
CA THR A 154 32.16 -39.13 19.88
C THR A 154 32.92 -39.75 18.68
N LEU A 155 34.23 -39.66 18.70
CA LEU A 155 35.05 -40.27 17.67
C LEU A 155 34.81 -41.77 17.53
N LYS A 156 34.57 -42.46 18.64
CA LYS A 156 34.28 -43.91 18.67
C LYS A 156 32.94 -44.21 17.97
N GLU A 157 31.92 -43.44 18.26
CA GLU A 157 30.61 -43.58 17.62
C GLU A 157 30.65 -43.27 16.13
N ALA A 158 31.43 -42.23 15.74
CA ALA A 158 31.62 -41.89 14.33
C ALA A 158 32.38 -42.99 13.55
N ALA A 159 33.37 -43.67 14.19
CA ALA A 159 34.19 -44.70 13.55
C ALA A 159 33.51 -46.06 13.49
N LEU A 160 32.82 -46.46 14.51
CA LEU A 160 32.22 -47.79 14.67
C LEU A 160 30.73 -47.84 14.31
N GLY A 161 30.12 -46.69 14.09
CA GLY A 161 28.68 -46.53 13.97
C GLY A 161 27.97 -46.54 15.34
N ALA A 162 26.92 -45.81 15.46
CA ALA A 162 26.05 -45.77 16.65
C ALA A 162 24.61 -45.48 16.25
N THR A 163 23.70 -45.93 17.09
CA THR A 163 22.30 -45.47 17.03
C THR A 163 22.16 -44.31 18.00
N VAL A 164 21.80 -43.13 17.48
CA VAL A 164 21.64 -41.92 18.29
C VAL A 164 20.18 -41.52 18.28
N GLU A 165 19.63 -41.28 19.45
CA GLU A 165 18.28 -40.77 19.60
C GLU A 165 18.27 -39.27 19.33
N VAL A 166 17.42 -38.83 18.41
CA VAL A 166 17.28 -37.44 18.01
C VAL A 166 15.91 -36.94 18.48
N PRO A 167 15.85 -35.87 19.29
CA PRO A 167 14.57 -35.33 19.70
C PRO A 167 13.83 -34.76 18.50
N LEU A 168 12.58 -35.18 18.30
CA LEU A 168 11.72 -34.61 17.27
C LEU A 168 11.06 -33.31 17.75
N LEU A 169 10.66 -32.45 16.82
CA LEU A 169 9.96 -31.20 17.15
C LEU A 169 8.61 -31.45 17.85
N ASP A 170 8.03 -32.60 17.63
CA ASP A 170 6.75 -33.02 18.24
C ASP A 170 6.92 -33.52 19.67
N GLY A 171 8.15 -33.66 20.16
CA GLY A 171 8.44 -34.07 21.52
C GLY A 171 8.38 -35.60 21.75
N THR A 172 8.45 -36.39 20.68
CA THR A 172 8.62 -37.85 20.74
C THR A 172 10.08 -38.21 20.60
#